data_29abe7bbc79bcd3dab2aaddcef7067b2
#
_entry.id   29abe7bbc79bcd3dab2aaddcef7067b2
#
_cell.length_a   1.000
_cell.length_b   1.000
_cell.length_c   1.000
_cell.angle_alpha   90.00
_cell.angle_beta   90.00
_cell.angle_gamma   90.00
#
_symmetry.space_group_name_H-M   'P 1'
#
loop_
_entity.id
_entity.type
_entity.pdbx_description
1 polymer ?
#
loop_
_entity_poly.entity_id
_entity_poly.type
_entity_poly.pdbx_seq_one_letter_code
_entity_poly.pdbx_strand_id
1 'polypeptide(L)'
;NLIITAKRESMGGKAYTSSRMITKGKKSFTFGRIDIRAKLPKGQGLWPALWMLGENISEVSWPKCGEIDIMEMIGGSKDNQDGTVHGTVHWDNAGSYANYGGSTELPFGIFNDEFHVFSIEWDPQKIVWLLDGVQYHVIDITPPGLDEFHKPFFFILNVAVGGTWPGNPDGSTVFPQEMKVDYIRVFQKK
;
A
#
# COMPACT_ATOMS: atom_id res chain seq x y z
N ASN A 1 15.22 -11.58 0.09
CA ASN A 1 13.88 -10.98 -0.04
C ASN A 1 13.06 -11.28 1.21
N LEU A 2 12.22 -10.33 1.63
CA LEU A 2 11.10 -10.61 2.52
C LEU A 2 9.98 -11.25 1.70
N ILE A 3 9.39 -12.36 2.19
CA ILE A 3 8.27 -13.03 1.51
C ILE A 3 7.08 -13.06 2.46
N ILE A 4 5.95 -12.51 2.01
CA ILE A 4 4.65 -12.62 2.66
C ILE A 4 3.81 -13.59 1.84
N THR A 5 3.43 -14.72 2.47
CA THR A 5 2.70 -15.81 1.81
C THR A 5 1.26 -15.84 2.30
N ALA A 6 0.33 -15.69 1.37
CA ALA A 6 -1.09 -15.97 1.59
C ALA A 6 -1.37 -17.45 1.27
N LYS A 7 -2.05 -18.15 2.19
CA LYS A 7 -2.34 -19.59 2.07
C LYS A 7 -3.82 -19.88 2.25
N ARG A 8 -4.29 -20.90 1.59
CA ARG A 8 -5.61 -21.50 1.84
C ARG A 8 -5.44 -22.59 2.91
N GLU A 9 -5.58 -22.21 4.16
CA GLU A 9 -5.52 -23.11 5.31
C GLU A 9 -6.42 -22.60 6.43
N SER A 10 -7.07 -23.51 7.14
CA SER A 10 -7.98 -23.14 8.22
C SER A 10 -7.20 -22.86 9.51
N MET A 11 -7.35 -21.64 10.04
CA MET A 11 -6.76 -21.23 11.33
C MET A 11 -7.65 -20.20 12.01
N GLY A 12 -7.92 -20.38 13.30
CA GLY A 12 -8.73 -19.43 14.08
C GLY A 12 -10.12 -19.16 13.52
N GLY A 13 -10.75 -20.16 12.88
CA GLY A 13 -12.07 -20.04 12.25
C GLY A 13 -12.05 -19.27 10.90
N LYS A 14 -10.89 -18.98 10.34
CA LYS A 14 -10.72 -18.36 9.01
C LYS A 14 -10.21 -19.40 8.02
N ALA A 15 -10.58 -19.22 6.73
CA ALA A 15 -10.21 -20.14 5.65
C ALA A 15 -8.87 -19.82 4.99
N TYR A 16 -8.26 -18.69 5.34
CA TYR A 16 -7.00 -18.22 4.79
C TYR A 16 -6.10 -17.68 5.89
N THR A 17 -4.80 -17.79 5.69
CA THR A 17 -3.76 -17.16 6.52
C THR A 17 -2.86 -16.30 5.66
N SER A 18 -2.34 -15.22 6.24
CA SER A 18 -1.33 -14.34 5.67
C SER A 18 -0.64 -13.58 6.80
N SER A 19 0.23 -12.61 6.44
CA SER A 19 0.95 -11.80 7.42
C SER A 19 0.75 -10.31 7.14
N ARG A 20 0.72 -9.55 8.23
CA ARG A 20 0.82 -8.09 8.25
C ARG A 20 2.02 -7.71 9.11
N MET A 21 3.01 -7.06 8.51
CA MET A 21 4.23 -6.63 9.17
C MET A 21 4.22 -5.12 9.36
N ILE A 22 4.71 -4.64 10.50
CA ILE A 22 4.72 -3.21 10.84
C ILE A 22 6.07 -2.78 11.41
N THR A 23 6.43 -1.51 11.20
CA THR A 23 7.59 -0.88 11.84
C THR A 23 7.23 0.06 13.00
N LYS A 24 5.95 0.07 13.45
CA LYS A 24 5.48 0.90 14.56
C LYS A 24 6.33 0.71 15.81
N GLY A 25 6.72 1.83 16.45
CA GLY A 25 7.56 1.81 17.64
C GLY A 25 9.00 1.35 17.40
N LYS A 26 9.40 1.11 16.15
CA LYS A 26 10.77 0.73 15.75
C LYS A 26 11.38 1.74 14.79
N LYS A 27 10.65 2.12 13.75
CA LYS A 27 11.13 3.07 12.74
C LYS A 27 9.95 3.77 12.08
N SER A 28 9.98 5.10 12.10
CA SER A 28 9.06 6.00 11.41
C SER A 28 9.86 7.09 10.68
N PHE A 29 9.22 7.75 9.73
CA PHE A 29 9.83 8.78 8.89
C PHE A 29 8.84 9.92 8.69
N THR A 30 9.36 11.13 8.53
CA THR A 30 8.63 12.30 8.03
C THR A 30 9.39 12.81 6.83
N PHE A 31 8.73 12.86 5.68
CA PHE A 31 9.29 13.26 4.41
C PHE A 31 10.44 12.38 3.89
N GLY A 32 10.74 12.54 2.62
CA GLY A 32 11.81 11.84 1.91
C GLY A 32 11.29 11.12 0.66
N ARG A 33 12.22 10.54 -0.09
CA ARG A 33 11.88 9.59 -1.15
C ARG A 33 11.90 8.18 -0.55
N ILE A 34 10.86 7.42 -0.83
CA ILE A 34 10.71 6.03 -0.40
C ILE A 34 10.59 5.17 -1.66
N ASP A 35 11.50 4.22 -1.83
CA ASP A 35 11.45 3.24 -2.92
C ASP A 35 11.26 1.84 -2.33
N ILE A 36 10.20 1.14 -2.75
CA ILE A 36 9.93 -0.25 -2.37
C ILE A 36 9.95 -1.09 -3.65
N ARG A 37 10.93 -2.01 -3.74
CA ARG A 37 11.00 -2.95 -4.87
C ARG A 37 10.31 -4.24 -4.47
N ALA A 38 9.22 -4.56 -5.17
CA ALA A 38 8.41 -5.74 -4.88
C ALA A 38 7.87 -6.42 -6.14
N LYS A 39 7.58 -7.72 -6.00
CA LYS A 39 6.82 -8.52 -6.94
C LYS A 39 5.52 -8.93 -6.24
N LEU A 40 4.37 -8.67 -6.87
CA LEU A 40 3.06 -8.83 -6.22
C LEU A 40 2.48 -10.23 -6.45
N PRO A 41 1.59 -10.71 -5.57
CA PRO A 41 0.77 -11.89 -5.84
C PRO A 41 -0.26 -11.58 -6.93
N LYS A 42 -0.97 -12.60 -7.42
CA LYS A 42 -2.05 -12.45 -8.41
C LYS A 42 -3.27 -13.27 -8.06
N GLY A 43 -4.41 -12.87 -8.59
CA GLY A 43 -5.65 -13.65 -8.56
C GLY A 43 -6.75 -13.03 -7.72
N GLN A 44 -7.97 -13.39 -8.06
CA GLN A 44 -9.19 -12.85 -7.46
C GLN A 44 -9.16 -12.89 -5.93
N GLY A 45 -9.52 -11.76 -5.32
CA GLY A 45 -9.66 -11.62 -3.87
C GLY A 45 -8.35 -11.46 -3.11
N LEU A 46 -7.19 -11.29 -3.77
CA LEU A 46 -5.95 -10.91 -3.13
C LEU A 46 -5.81 -9.39 -3.08
N TRP A 47 -5.27 -8.90 -1.96
CA TRP A 47 -5.08 -7.46 -1.73
C TRP A 47 -3.73 -7.21 -1.06
N PRO A 48 -2.64 -7.20 -1.85
CA PRO A 48 -1.35 -6.75 -1.40
C PRO A 48 -1.34 -5.24 -1.19
N ALA A 49 -0.67 -4.79 -0.13
CA ALA A 49 -0.48 -3.38 0.18
C ALA A 49 0.92 -3.10 0.77
N LEU A 50 1.49 -1.99 0.32
CA LEU A 50 2.71 -1.35 0.82
C LEU A 50 2.31 0.07 1.22
N TRP A 51 2.18 0.34 2.51
CA TRP A 51 1.52 1.52 3.02
C TRP A 51 2.06 2.02 4.34
N MET A 52 1.58 3.15 4.81
CA MET A 52 2.05 3.81 6.02
C MET A 52 0.87 4.37 6.82
N LEU A 53 0.99 4.34 8.15
CA LEU A 53 0.10 5.02 9.07
C LEU A 53 0.87 6.00 9.97
N GLY A 54 0.20 7.08 10.38
CA GLY A 54 0.74 8.02 11.34
C GLY A 54 1.12 7.34 12.65
N GLU A 55 2.34 7.65 13.17
CA GLU A 55 2.87 7.05 14.40
C GLU A 55 1.96 7.29 15.61
N ASN A 56 1.18 8.40 15.60
CA ASN A 56 0.25 8.80 16.65
C ASN A 56 -1.12 8.08 16.60
N ILE A 57 -1.27 7.01 15.80
CA ILE A 57 -2.55 6.29 15.65
C ILE A 57 -3.16 5.83 16.99
N SER A 58 -2.32 5.50 17.98
CA SER A 58 -2.80 5.08 19.31
C SER A 58 -3.42 6.23 20.12
N GLU A 59 -3.16 7.48 19.74
CA GLU A 59 -3.63 8.69 20.44
C GLU A 59 -4.87 9.26 19.77
N VAL A 60 -4.87 9.33 18.44
CA VAL A 60 -5.92 10.04 17.69
C VAL A 60 -6.83 9.14 16.88
N SER A 61 -6.49 7.85 16.75
CA SER A 61 -7.19 6.86 15.92
C SER A 61 -7.17 7.20 14.42
N TRP A 62 -7.64 6.26 13.60
CA TRP A 62 -7.88 6.44 12.17
C TRP A 62 -9.23 7.13 11.92
N PRO A 63 -9.39 8.05 10.95
CA PRO A 63 -8.39 8.49 9.98
C PRO A 63 -7.53 9.68 10.42
N LYS A 64 -7.68 10.19 11.65
CA LYS A 64 -6.97 11.38 12.18
C LYS A 64 -5.44 11.22 12.25
N CYS A 65 -4.94 9.99 12.26
CA CYS A 65 -3.50 9.76 12.21
C CYS A 65 -2.93 9.95 10.79
N GLY A 66 -3.76 9.96 9.76
CA GLY A 66 -3.36 9.91 8.36
C GLY A 66 -2.94 8.51 7.91
N GLU A 67 -3.12 8.22 6.62
CA GLU A 67 -2.69 7.01 5.93
C GLU A 67 -2.14 7.38 4.55
N ILE A 68 -1.03 6.75 4.16
CA ILE A 68 -0.41 6.91 2.84
C ILE A 68 -0.23 5.52 2.25
N ASP A 69 -1.00 5.19 1.22
CA ASP A 69 -0.86 3.96 0.47
C ASP A 69 0.12 4.20 -0.68
N ILE A 70 1.33 3.67 -0.52
CA ILE A 70 2.38 3.77 -1.55
C ILE A 70 1.97 2.90 -2.73
N MET A 71 1.40 1.72 -2.46
CA MET A 71 0.85 0.80 -3.44
C MET A 71 -0.22 -0.07 -2.82
N GLU A 72 -1.36 -0.15 -3.47
CA GLU A 72 -2.38 -1.17 -3.27
C GLU A 72 -2.73 -1.80 -4.61
N MET A 73 -3.09 -3.09 -4.59
CA MET A 73 -3.63 -3.79 -5.74
C MET A 73 -4.79 -4.68 -5.28
N ILE A 74 -5.87 -4.72 -6.05
CA ILE A 74 -6.88 -5.76 -5.91
C ILE A 74 -6.64 -6.78 -7.01
N GLY A 75 -6.37 -8.03 -6.61
CA GLY A 75 -6.05 -9.10 -7.55
C GLY A 75 -7.27 -9.60 -8.31
N GLY A 76 -7.06 -9.99 -9.56
CA GLY A 76 -8.05 -10.55 -10.46
C GLY A 76 -7.74 -10.24 -11.92
N SER A 77 -8.40 -10.99 -12.82
CA SER A 77 -8.25 -10.80 -14.27
C SER A 77 -9.23 -9.78 -14.85
N LYS A 78 -10.30 -9.46 -14.10
CA LYS A 78 -11.31 -8.49 -14.54
C LYS A 78 -10.69 -7.10 -14.58
N ASP A 79 -10.97 -6.34 -15.63
CA ASP A 79 -10.55 -4.95 -15.79
C ASP A 79 -9.04 -4.74 -15.52
N ASN A 80 -8.20 -5.71 -15.89
CA ASN A 80 -6.75 -5.73 -15.70
C ASN A 80 -6.29 -5.51 -14.22
N GLN A 81 -7.04 -6.02 -13.24
CA GLN A 81 -6.78 -5.80 -11.82
C GLN A 81 -5.37 -6.24 -11.39
N ASP A 82 -4.88 -7.41 -11.87
CA ASP A 82 -3.51 -7.88 -11.58
C ASP A 82 -2.40 -7.02 -12.25
N GLY A 83 -2.78 -6.12 -13.17
CA GLY A 83 -1.90 -5.17 -13.86
C GLY A 83 -2.10 -3.71 -13.42
N THR A 84 -2.98 -3.44 -12.44
CA THR A 84 -3.33 -2.07 -11.99
C THR A 84 -2.98 -1.88 -10.52
N VAL A 85 -2.30 -0.77 -10.20
CA VAL A 85 -2.00 -0.38 -8.82
C VAL A 85 -2.56 1.01 -8.52
N HIS A 86 -2.82 1.22 -7.24
CA HIS A 86 -3.40 2.45 -6.71
C HIS A 86 -2.45 3.06 -5.69
N GLY A 87 -2.40 4.40 -5.65
CA GLY A 87 -1.77 5.19 -4.60
C GLY A 87 -2.81 6.14 -4.02
N THR A 88 -2.92 6.19 -2.68
CA THR A 88 -4.02 6.90 -2.02
C THR A 88 -3.51 7.57 -0.75
N VAL A 89 -4.18 8.62 -0.33
CA VAL A 89 -4.09 9.16 1.04
C VAL A 89 -5.47 9.17 1.69
N HIS A 90 -5.50 8.94 3.01
CA HIS A 90 -6.72 9.00 3.81
C HIS A 90 -6.48 9.87 5.04
N TRP A 91 -7.45 10.76 5.35
CA TRP A 91 -7.33 11.72 6.46
C TRP A 91 -8.67 12.11 7.07
N ASP A 92 -8.62 12.88 8.16
CA ASP A 92 -9.77 13.51 8.79
C ASP A 92 -9.95 14.94 8.26
N ASN A 93 -10.91 15.15 7.41
CA ASN A 93 -11.25 16.49 6.93
C ASN A 93 -12.33 17.12 7.83
N ALA A 94 -11.89 17.86 8.84
CA ALA A 94 -12.77 18.56 9.79
C ALA A 94 -13.84 17.65 10.43
N GLY A 95 -13.44 16.45 10.87
CA GLY A 95 -14.32 15.47 11.52
C GLY A 95 -15.02 14.50 10.57
N SER A 96 -14.70 14.56 9.27
CA SER A 96 -15.23 13.65 8.26
C SER A 96 -14.10 12.90 7.56
N TYR A 97 -14.31 11.63 7.31
CA TYR A 97 -13.36 10.84 6.49
C TYR A 97 -13.25 11.40 5.08
N ALA A 98 -12.02 11.56 4.62
CA ALA A 98 -11.69 11.95 3.26
C ALA A 98 -10.57 11.07 2.69
N ASN A 99 -10.53 10.95 1.38
CA ASN A 99 -9.45 10.28 0.66
C ASN A 99 -9.22 10.95 -0.70
N TYR A 100 -8.02 10.76 -1.23
CA TYR A 100 -7.67 11.18 -2.58
C TYR A 100 -6.67 10.21 -3.17
N GLY A 101 -7.00 9.60 -4.30
CA GLY A 101 -6.20 8.55 -4.91
C GLY A 101 -6.12 8.64 -6.42
N GLY A 102 -5.12 7.97 -6.96
CA GLY A 102 -4.92 7.77 -8.39
C GLY A 102 -4.43 6.35 -8.65
N SER A 103 -4.50 5.92 -9.91
CA SER A 103 -4.06 4.61 -10.33
C SER A 103 -3.22 4.66 -11.60
N THR A 104 -2.46 3.61 -11.81
CA THR A 104 -1.74 3.36 -13.06
C THR A 104 -1.77 1.87 -13.38
N GLU A 105 -1.65 1.55 -14.66
CA GLU A 105 -1.59 0.16 -15.13
C GLU A 105 -0.31 -0.09 -15.93
N LEU A 106 0.12 -1.34 -15.91
CA LEU A 106 1.21 -1.77 -16.79
C LEU A 106 0.72 -1.76 -18.25
N PRO A 107 1.55 -1.28 -19.19
CA PRO A 107 1.20 -1.31 -20.61
C PRO A 107 1.09 -2.75 -21.14
N PHE A 108 1.77 -3.71 -20.51
CA PHE A 108 1.74 -5.14 -20.81
C PHE A 108 2.04 -5.97 -19.56
N GLY A 109 1.46 -7.17 -19.47
CA GLY A 109 1.72 -8.11 -18.38
C GLY A 109 1.00 -7.75 -17.08
N ILE A 110 1.45 -8.33 -15.99
CA ILE A 110 0.89 -8.16 -14.65
C ILE A 110 2.00 -8.01 -13.61
N PHE A 111 1.70 -7.44 -12.46
CA PHE A 111 2.66 -7.21 -11.37
C PHE A 111 3.21 -8.50 -10.72
N ASN A 112 2.71 -9.67 -11.12
CA ASN A 112 3.26 -10.97 -10.74
C ASN A 112 4.37 -11.47 -11.68
N ASP A 113 4.61 -10.83 -12.80
CA ASP A 113 5.60 -11.30 -13.78
C ASP A 113 7.02 -10.98 -13.33
N GLU A 114 7.25 -9.76 -12.86
CA GLU A 114 8.56 -9.29 -12.42
C GLU A 114 8.52 -8.34 -11.21
N PHE A 115 9.70 -7.86 -10.77
CA PHE A 115 9.81 -6.88 -9.70
C PHE A 115 9.70 -5.46 -10.26
N HIS A 116 8.83 -4.67 -9.65
CA HIS A 116 8.64 -3.26 -9.91
C HIS A 116 9.06 -2.40 -8.72
N VAL A 117 9.35 -1.12 -8.95
CA VAL A 117 9.68 -0.15 -7.90
C VAL A 117 8.49 0.78 -7.71
N PHE A 118 7.82 0.64 -6.57
CA PHE A 118 6.75 1.51 -6.11
C PHE A 118 7.36 2.59 -5.25
N SER A 119 7.17 3.86 -5.61
CA SER A 119 7.83 4.96 -4.92
C SER A 119 6.87 6.07 -4.55
N ILE A 120 7.22 6.79 -3.46
CA ILE A 120 6.71 8.13 -3.21
C ILE A 120 7.87 9.12 -3.04
N GLU A 121 7.66 10.34 -3.53
CA GLU A 121 8.43 11.51 -3.15
C GLU A 121 7.53 12.39 -2.28
N TRP A 122 7.90 12.52 -1.02
CA TRP A 122 7.11 13.19 0.00
C TRP A 122 7.93 14.32 0.62
N ASP A 123 7.44 15.53 0.45
CA ASP A 123 8.03 16.75 1.00
C ASP A 123 6.95 17.60 1.71
N PRO A 124 7.29 18.76 2.33
CA PRO A 124 6.30 19.60 3.00
C PRO A 124 5.20 20.17 2.11
N GLN A 125 5.30 20.08 0.80
CA GLN A 125 4.33 20.64 -0.13
C GLN A 125 3.43 19.57 -0.75
N LYS A 126 3.98 18.37 -1.01
CA LYS A 126 3.27 17.36 -1.81
C LYS A 126 3.73 15.93 -1.52
N ILE A 127 2.88 15.00 -1.94
CA ILE A 127 3.23 13.58 -2.09
C ILE A 127 3.04 13.23 -3.56
N VAL A 128 4.06 12.63 -4.18
CA VAL A 128 4.07 12.21 -5.58
C VAL A 128 4.25 10.70 -5.61
N TRP A 129 3.42 9.98 -6.37
CA TRP A 129 3.55 8.53 -6.58
C TRP A 129 4.19 8.22 -7.91
N LEU A 130 5.13 7.25 -7.90
CA LEU A 130 5.82 6.81 -9.09
C LEU A 130 5.81 5.26 -9.17
N LEU A 131 5.63 4.75 -10.39
CA LEU A 131 5.87 3.36 -10.75
C LEU A 131 7.09 3.30 -11.67
N ASP A 132 8.12 2.55 -11.27
CA ASP A 132 9.39 2.41 -12.02
C ASP A 132 10.01 3.76 -12.43
N GLY A 133 9.88 4.76 -11.55
CA GLY A 133 10.38 6.12 -11.76
C GLY A 133 9.45 7.03 -12.57
N VAL A 134 8.32 6.55 -13.07
CA VAL A 134 7.33 7.34 -13.81
C VAL A 134 6.22 7.80 -12.89
N GLN A 135 6.05 9.13 -12.77
CA GLN A 135 4.96 9.71 -11.96
C GLN A 135 3.60 9.38 -12.56
N TYR A 136 2.65 8.97 -11.71
CA TYR A 136 1.26 8.77 -12.11
C TYR A 136 0.23 9.52 -11.26
N HIS A 137 0.60 9.93 -10.03
CA HIS A 137 -0.32 10.62 -9.13
C HIS A 137 0.41 11.65 -8.29
N VAL A 138 -0.30 12.68 -7.79
CA VAL A 138 0.23 13.72 -6.89
C VAL A 138 -0.89 14.35 -6.08
N ILE A 139 -0.58 14.70 -4.82
CA ILE A 139 -1.43 15.54 -3.97
C ILE A 139 -0.61 16.69 -3.41
N ASP A 140 -1.20 17.91 -3.42
CA ASP A 140 -0.74 19.06 -2.64
C ASP A 140 -1.20 18.90 -1.19
N ILE A 141 -0.27 18.89 -0.24
CA ILE A 141 -0.55 18.76 1.20
C ILE A 141 -0.37 20.07 1.97
N THR A 142 -0.28 21.20 1.27
CA THR A 142 -0.18 22.54 1.89
C THR A 142 -1.54 23.12 2.37
N PRO A 143 -2.71 22.73 1.82
CA PRO A 143 -3.98 23.24 2.30
C PRO A 143 -4.25 22.85 3.76
N PRO A 144 -4.95 23.72 4.53
CA PRO A 144 -5.40 23.40 5.89
C PRO A 144 -6.23 22.10 5.91
N GLY A 145 -6.05 21.30 6.98
CA GLY A 145 -6.75 20.02 7.16
C GLY A 145 -6.00 18.81 6.58
N LEU A 146 -4.74 18.99 6.21
CA LEU A 146 -3.83 17.93 5.75
C LEU A 146 -2.59 17.83 6.66
N ASP A 147 -2.70 18.33 7.89
CA ASP A 147 -1.62 18.40 8.86
C ASP A 147 -1.08 17.02 9.28
N GLU A 148 -1.89 15.95 9.11
CA GLU A 148 -1.47 14.57 9.35
C GLU A 148 -0.25 14.21 8.52
N PHE A 149 -0.18 14.65 7.26
CA PHE A 149 0.90 14.34 6.34
C PHE A 149 2.20 15.10 6.60
N HIS A 150 2.26 15.91 7.68
CA HIS A 150 3.47 16.58 8.18
C HIS A 150 4.04 15.90 9.43
N LYS A 151 3.50 14.73 9.82
CA LYS A 151 3.89 13.97 11.02
C LYS A 151 4.66 12.70 10.65
N PRO A 152 5.27 12.00 11.62
CA PRO A 152 5.96 10.73 11.34
C PRO A 152 4.98 9.60 11.01
N PHE A 153 5.34 8.78 10.02
CA PHE A 153 4.61 7.58 9.58
C PHE A 153 5.48 6.34 9.69
N PHE A 154 4.88 5.21 10.05
CA PHE A 154 5.52 3.89 10.05
C PHE A 154 4.99 3.03 8.90
N PHE A 155 5.81 2.06 8.46
CA PHE A 155 5.45 1.16 7.38
C PHE A 155 4.55 0.00 7.82
N ILE A 156 3.69 -0.40 6.91
CA ILE A 156 2.88 -1.61 6.98
C ILE A 156 2.97 -2.32 5.63
N LEU A 157 3.22 -3.63 5.66
CA LEU A 157 3.26 -4.49 4.49
C LEU A 157 2.36 -5.70 4.75
N ASN A 158 1.44 -5.98 3.86
CA ASN A 158 0.57 -7.15 3.98
C ASN A 158 0.06 -7.67 2.64
N VAL A 159 -0.43 -8.90 2.67
CA VAL A 159 -1.34 -9.43 1.66
C VAL A 159 -2.64 -9.81 2.38
N ALA A 160 -3.69 -9.00 2.21
CA ALA A 160 -5.01 -9.36 2.69
C ALA A 160 -5.65 -10.37 1.71
N VAL A 161 -6.57 -11.20 2.23
CA VAL A 161 -7.32 -12.19 1.44
C VAL A 161 -8.81 -11.97 1.68
N GLY A 162 -9.52 -11.61 0.61
CA GLY A 162 -10.91 -11.17 0.69
C GLY A 162 -11.05 -9.74 1.19
N GLY A 163 -12.26 -9.22 1.11
CA GLY A 163 -12.62 -7.87 1.56
C GLY A 163 -13.71 -7.27 0.69
N THR A 164 -14.19 -6.10 1.09
CA THR A 164 -15.28 -5.42 0.35
C THR A 164 -14.80 -4.92 -1.02
N TRP A 165 -13.56 -4.50 -1.12
CA TRP A 165 -12.99 -3.97 -2.36
C TRP A 165 -12.52 -5.08 -3.32
N PRO A 166 -11.63 -6.03 -2.93
CA PRO A 166 -11.19 -7.08 -3.84
C PRO A 166 -12.23 -8.19 -4.05
N GLY A 167 -13.29 -8.25 -3.24
CA GLY A 167 -14.15 -9.41 -3.17
C GLY A 167 -13.47 -10.62 -2.51
N ASN A 168 -14.09 -11.78 -2.60
CA ASN A 168 -13.51 -13.01 -2.06
C ASN A 168 -12.71 -13.76 -3.14
N PRO A 169 -11.72 -14.58 -2.76
CA PRO A 169 -11.15 -15.58 -3.65
C PRO A 169 -12.24 -16.51 -4.18
N ASP A 170 -12.08 -16.95 -5.43
CA ASP A 170 -12.98 -17.88 -6.09
C ASP A 170 -12.24 -19.12 -6.62
N GLY A 171 -12.87 -19.88 -7.52
CA GLY A 171 -12.28 -21.09 -8.12
C GLY A 171 -11.05 -20.82 -8.99
N SER A 172 -10.83 -19.60 -9.44
CA SER A 172 -9.67 -19.20 -10.26
C SER A 172 -8.45 -18.84 -9.41
N THR A 173 -8.64 -18.56 -8.10
CA THR A 173 -7.55 -18.14 -7.22
C THR A 173 -6.70 -19.34 -6.77
N VAL A 174 -5.48 -19.40 -7.25
CA VAL A 174 -4.51 -20.45 -6.91
C VAL A 174 -3.70 -20.04 -5.67
N PHE A 175 -3.61 -20.91 -4.68
CA PHE A 175 -2.78 -20.72 -3.48
C PHE A 175 -1.66 -21.77 -3.40
N PRO A 176 -0.51 -21.47 -2.75
CA PRO A 176 -0.18 -20.20 -2.08
C PRO A 176 0.13 -19.09 -3.07
N GLN A 177 -0.06 -17.85 -2.63
CA GLN A 177 0.38 -16.65 -3.34
C GLN A 177 1.37 -15.85 -2.50
N GLU A 178 2.32 -15.20 -3.14
CA GLU A 178 3.42 -14.54 -2.44
C GLU A 178 3.64 -13.11 -2.92
N MET A 179 3.75 -12.19 -1.98
CA MET A 179 4.38 -10.89 -2.21
C MET A 179 5.85 -10.98 -1.82
N LYS A 180 6.74 -10.64 -2.73
CA LYS A 180 8.20 -10.66 -2.51
C LYS A 180 8.71 -9.23 -2.49
N VAL A 181 9.27 -8.79 -1.36
CA VAL A 181 9.87 -7.47 -1.22
C VAL A 181 11.38 -7.62 -1.21
N ASP A 182 12.04 -7.00 -2.18
CA ASP A 182 13.49 -7.04 -2.33
C ASP A 182 14.16 -6.04 -1.37
N TYR A 183 13.68 -4.79 -1.37
CA TYR A 183 14.14 -3.75 -0.46
C TYR A 183 13.06 -2.69 -0.19
N ILE A 184 13.26 -1.98 0.93
CA ILE A 184 12.70 -0.66 1.23
C ILE A 184 13.89 0.28 1.43
N ARG A 185 13.95 1.37 0.67
CA ARG A 185 14.96 2.40 0.78
C ARG A 185 14.31 3.74 1.07
N VAL A 186 14.81 4.43 2.08
CA VAL A 186 14.34 5.77 2.44
C VAL A 186 15.50 6.74 2.33
N PHE A 187 15.29 7.77 1.53
CA PHE A 187 16.26 8.83 1.29
C PHE A 187 15.72 10.12 1.87
N GLN A 188 16.45 10.71 2.80
CA GLN A 188 16.12 12.00 3.42
C GLN A 188 17.23 13.01 3.15
N LYS A 189 16.83 14.27 2.94
CA LYS A 189 17.81 15.38 2.86
C LYS A 189 18.54 15.48 4.19
N LYS A 190 19.85 15.65 4.11
CA LYS A 190 20.70 15.96 5.28
C LYS A 190 20.51 17.42 5.70
#